data_ffef1d35bb5929022336e87463ca8950
#
_entry.id   ffef1d35bb5929022336e87463ca8950
#
_cell.length_a   1.000
_cell.length_b   1.000
_cell.length_c   1.000
_cell.angle_alpha   90.00
_cell.angle_beta   90.00
_cell.angle_gamma   90.00
#
_symmetry.space_group_name_H-M   'P 1'
#
loop_
_entity.id
_entity.type
_entity.pdbx_description
1 polymer ?
#
loop_
_entity_poly.entity_id
_entity_poly.type
_entity_poly.pdbx_seq_one_letter_code
_entity_poly.pdbx_strand_id
1 'polypeptide(L)' 'MKDTELEEYLWKGLDLKRYSVVRIVPQNEEHAVIIMFSNDKDDPHWCLQYKGNGHYFDTFQQLMEYYHSRRFKGLQSLIV' A
#
# COMPACT_ATOMS: atom_id res chain seq x y z
N MET A 1 -9.45 -19.53 4.09
CA MET A 1 -8.17 -19.05 4.66
C MET A 1 -8.44 -18.41 6.00
N LYS A 2 -7.65 -18.72 6.99
CA LYS A 2 -7.79 -18.10 8.31
C LYS A 2 -7.20 -16.68 8.26
N ASP A 3 -7.76 -15.80 9.08
CA ASP A 3 -7.31 -14.40 9.12
C ASP A 3 -5.82 -14.26 9.39
N THR A 4 -5.27 -15.11 10.27
CA THR A 4 -3.84 -15.08 10.58
C THR A 4 -2.97 -15.41 9.38
N GLU A 5 -3.39 -16.37 8.55
CA GLU A 5 -2.65 -16.71 7.33
C GLU A 5 -2.68 -15.58 6.32
N LEU A 6 -3.82 -14.91 6.19
CA LEU A 6 -3.94 -13.77 5.30
C LEU A 6 -3.07 -12.61 5.79
N GLU A 7 -3.07 -12.34 7.09
CA GLU A 7 -2.23 -11.32 7.67
C GLU A 7 -0.75 -11.59 7.41
N GLU A 8 -0.29 -12.81 7.64
CA GLU A 8 1.09 -13.18 7.36
C GLU A 8 1.45 -12.95 5.90
N TYR A 9 0.55 -13.31 5.00
CA TYR A 9 0.75 -13.10 3.58
C TYR A 9 0.86 -11.62 3.24
N LEU A 10 -0.05 -10.81 3.79
CA LEU A 10 -0.07 -9.36 3.51
C LEU A 10 1.17 -8.66 4.05
N TRP A 11 1.68 -9.10 5.20
CA TRP A 11 2.83 -8.45 5.81
C TRP A 11 4.16 -8.93 5.25
N LYS A 12 4.15 -10.01 4.49
CA LYS A 12 5.38 -10.58 3.94
C LYS A 12 5.99 -9.63 2.92
N GLY A 13 7.27 -9.35 3.09
CA GLY A 13 8.00 -8.49 2.18
C GLY A 13 7.83 -7.00 2.40
N LEU A 14 7.03 -6.59 3.39
CA LEU A 14 6.89 -5.18 3.71
C LEU A 14 8.10 -4.68 4.49
N ASP A 15 8.53 -3.47 4.19
CA ASP A 15 9.61 -2.83 4.93
C ASP A 15 9.02 -2.05 6.10
N LEU A 16 8.69 -2.77 7.17
CA LEU A 16 8.08 -2.18 8.36
C LEU A 16 9.07 -1.46 9.26
N LYS A 17 10.36 -1.52 8.95
CA LYS A 17 11.37 -0.76 9.68
C LYS A 17 11.39 0.70 9.26
N ARG A 18 11.15 0.96 7.97
CA ARG A 18 11.18 2.31 7.43
C ARG A 18 9.79 2.87 7.17
N TYR A 19 8.82 2.02 6.90
CA TYR A 19 7.47 2.43 6.50
C TYR A 19 6.44 1.97 7.52
N SER A 20 5.44 2.82 7.73
CA SER A 20 4.29 2.50 8.56
C SER A 20 3.07 2.29 7.67
N VAL A 21 2.28 1.28 7.97
CA VAL A 21 1.05 1.04 7.21
C VAL A 21 0.04 2.13 7.53
N VAL A 22 -0.43 2.80 6.49
CA VAL A 22 -1.45 3.83 6.59
C VAL A 22 -2.82 3.25 6.33
N ARG A 23 -2.93 2.40 5.32
CA ARG A 23 -4.21 1.82 4.95
C ARG A 23 -4.04 0.51 4.20
N ILE A 24 -4.96 -0.41 4.45
CA ILE A 24 -5.05 -1.67 3.72
C ILE A 24 -6.39 -1.65 2.99
N VAL A 25 -6.36 -1.81 1.68
CA VAL A 25 -7.56 -1.74 0.85
C VAL A 25 -7.74 -3.07 0.12
N PRO A 26 -8.66 -3.93 0.59
CA PRO A 26 -8.89 -5.21 -0.06
C PRO A 26 -9.36 -5.03 -1.51
N GLN A 27 -8.78 -5.80 -2.41
CA GLN A 27 -9.20 -5.81 -3.81
C GLN A 27 -10.06 -7.03 -4.12
N ASN A 28 -9.71 -8.16 -3.50
CA ASN A 28 -10.47 -9.40 -3.60
C ASN A 28 -10.17 -10.24 -2.36
N GLU A 29 -10.60 -11.50 -2.36
CA GLU A 29 -10.43 -12.38 -1.18
C GLU A 29 -8.97 -12.72 -0.89
N GLU A 30 -8.09 -12.59 -1.88
CA GLU A 30 -6.70 -13.03 -1.75
C GLU A 30 -5.70 -11.88 -1.70
N HIS A 31 -6.06 -10.70 -2.18
CA HIS A 31 -5.11 -9.61 -2.33
C HIS A 31 -5.66 -8.29 -1.82
N ALA A 32 -4.76 -7.47 -1.31
CA ALA A 32 -5.07 -6.12 -0.87
C ALA A 32 -3.96 -5.17 -1.29
N VAL A 33 -4.33 -3.92 -1.55
CA VAL A 33 -3.36 -2.84 -1.71
C VAL A 33 -2.99 -2.35 -0.32
N ILE A 34 -1.70 -2.23 -0.06
CA ILE A 34 -1.20 -1.73 1.22
C ILE A 34 -0.50 -0.41 0.96
N ILE A 35 -1.00 0.64 1.58
CA ILE A 35 -0.42 1.98 1.45
C ILE A 35 0.39 2.26 2.71
N MET A 36 1.64 2.64 2.51
CA MET A 36 2.58 2.89 3.59
C MET A 36 3.22 4.25 3.45
N PHE A 37 3.67 4.78 4.57
CA PHE A 37 4.30 6.09 4.63
C PHE A 37 5.60 6.01 5.43
N SER A 38 6.64 6.70 4.95
CA SER A 38 7.90 6.90 5.67
C SER A 38 8.09 8.39 5.95
N ASN A 39 8.47 8.68 7.18
CA ASN A 39 8.80 10.04 7.58
C ASN A 39 10.27 10.38 7.36
N ASP A 40 11.07 9.43 6.89
CA ASP A 40 12.49 9.65 6.66
C ASP A 40 12.68 10.49 5.40
N LYS A 41 13.46 11.55 5.51
CA LYS A 41 13.72 12.46 4.39
C LYS A 41 14.52 11.81 3.27
N ASP A 42 15.23 10.73 3.55
CA ASP A 42 16.07 10.04 2.57
C ASP A 42 15.30 8.97 1.80
N ASP A 43 14.08 8.67 2.21
CA ASP A 43 13.22 7.69 1.54
C ASP A 43 12.11 8.37 0.75
N PRO A 44 11.65 7.75 -0.36
CA PRO A 44 10.35 8.15 -0.91
C PRO A 44 9.30 8.01 0.18
N HIS A 45 8.47 9.04 0.38
CA HIS A 45 7.56 9.07 1.52
C HIS A 45 6.43 8.05 1.42
N TRP A 46 6.05 7.67 0.21
CA TRP A 46 4.89 6.82 -0.01
C TRP A 46 5.28 5.52 -0.70
N CYS A 47 4.65 4.44 -0.27
CA CYS A 47 4.82 3.13 -0.89
C CYS A 47 3.46 2.49 -1.07
N LEU A 48 3.24 1.91 -2.24
CA LEU A 48 2.05 1.10 -2.52
C LEU A 48 2.52 -0.31 -2.80
N GLN A 49 2.04 -1.25 -2.00
CA GLN A 49 2.40 -2.66 -2.12
C GLN A 49 1.21 -3.46 -2.60
N TYR A 50 1.40 -4.26 -3.63
CA TYR A 50 0.35 -5.13 -4.15
C TYR A 50 0.97 -6.38 -4.76
N LYS A 51 0.47 -7.54 -4.38
CA LYS A 51 0.94 -8.85 -4.86
C LYS A 51 2.45 -9.02 -4.75
N GLY A 52 3.02 -8.56 -3.64
CA GLY A 52 4.46 -8.69 -3.39
C GLY A 52 5.33 -7.66 -4.10
N ASN A 53 4.75 -6.75 -4.88
CA ASN A 53 5.50 -5.70 -5.58
C ASN A 53 5.29 -4.36 -4.89
N GLY A 54 6.39 -3.67 -4.60
CA GLY A 54 6.35 -2.35 -3.99
C GLY A 54 6.62 -1.28 -5.02
N HIS A 55 5.85 -0.21 -4.96
CA HIS A 55 6.01 0.97 -5.80
C HIS A 55 6.17 2.18 -4.90
N TYR A 56 7.17 3.02 -5.19
CA TYR A 56 7.55 4.12 -4.32
C TYR A 56 7.26 5.45 -4.99
N PHE A 57 6.78 6.41 -4.21
CA PHE A 57 6.38 7.72 -4.71
C PHE A 57 6.84 8.80 -3.74
N ASP A 58 7.24 9.94 -4.27
CA ASP A 58 7.67 11.08 -3.45
C ASP A 58 6.46 11.82 -2.86
N THR A 59 5.34 11.83 -3.57
CA THR A 59 4.16 12.56 -3.13
C THR A 59 2.94 11.64 -3.10
N PHE A 60 1.98 12.01 -2.26
CA PHE A 60 0.71 11.31 -2.20
C PHE A 60 -0.05 11.40 -3.52
N GLN A 61 0.05 12.52 -4.19
CA GLN A 61 -0.60 12.71 -5.49
C GLN A 61 -0.10 11.68 -6.52
N GLN A 62 1.21 11.45 -6.56
CA GLN A 62 1.78 10.45 -7.45
C GLN A 62 1.25 9.06 -7.13
N LEU A 63 1.15 8.72 -5.86
CA LEU A 63 0.59 7.44 -5.44
C LEU A 63 -0.85 7.30 -5.91
N MET A 64 -1.66 8.33 -5.74
CA MET A 64 -3.07 8.29 -6.14
C MET A 64 -3.23 8.22 -7.65
N GLU A 65 -2.37 8.89 -8.41
CA GLU A 65 -2.38 8.78 -9.87
C GLU A 65 -2.11 7.33 -10.30
N TYR A 66 -1.12 6.71 -9.68
CA TYR A 66 -0.83 5.29 -9.95
C TYR A 66 -2.00 4.41 -9.55
N TYR A 67 -2.55 4.65 -8.36
CA TYR A 67 -3.69 3.89 -7.85
C TYR A 67 -4.86 3.90 -8.83
N HIS A 68 -5.21 5.07 -9.34
CA HIS A 68 -6.30 5.22 -10.29
C HIS A 68 -5.95 4.61 -11.66
N SER A 69 -4.71 4.75 -12.10
CA SER A 69 -4.30 4.18 -13.39
C SER A 69 -4.38 2.66 -13.40
N ARG A 70 -4.21 2.03 -12.24
CA ARG A 70 -4.32 0.59 -12.09
C ARG A 70 -5.75 0.14 -11.82
N ARG A 71 -6.67 1.09 -11.67
CA ARG A 71 -8.09 0.83 -11.41
C ARG A 71 -8.33 0.00 -10.14
N PHE A 72 -7.52 0.24 -9.13
CA PHE A 72 -7.73 -0.38 -7.82
C PHE A 72 -9.03 0.14 -7.20
N LYS A 73 -9.72 -0.75 -6.49
CA LYS A 73 -10.99 -0.44 -5.83
C LYS A 73 -10.77 0.15 -4.44
N GLY A 74 -11.81 0.78 -3.92
CA GLY A 74 -11.89 1.09 -2.49
C GLY A 74 -11.43 2.46 -2.08
N LEU A 75 -10.65 3.16 -2.90
CA LEU A 75 -10.23 4.53 -2.63
C LEU A 75 -10.64 5.40 -3.81
N GLN A 76 -11.85 5.89 -3.77
CA GLN A 76 -12.32 6.82 -4.81
C GLN A 76 -11.72 8.20 -4.58
N SER A 77 -11.52 8.54 -3.33
CA SER A 77 -10.84 9.77 -2.97
C SER A 77 -10.32 9.65 -1.55
N LEU A 78 -9.01 9.81 -1.36
CA LEU A 78 -8.42 10.05 -0.05
C LEU A 78 -8.36 11.54 0.23
N ILE A 79 -8.67 12.34 -0.74
CA ILE A 79 -8.75 13.78 -0.61
C ILE A 79 -10.20 14.11 -0.33
N VAL A 80 -10.44 14.48 0.85
CA VAL A 80 -11.76 14.90 1.24
C VAL A 80 -11.77 16.40 1.36
#